data_395396e35c133d65f352360330f254f8
#
_entry.id   395396e35c133d65f352360330f254f8
#
_cell.length_a   1.000
_cell.length_b   1.000
_cell.length_c   1.000
_cell.angle_alpha   90.00
_cell.angle_beta   90.00
_cell.angle_gamma   90.00
#
_symmetry.space_group_name_H-M   'P 1'
#
loop_
_entity.id
_entity.type
_entity.pdbx_description
1 polymer ?
#
loop_
_entity_poly.entity_id
_entity_poly.type
_entity_poly.pdbx_seq_one_letter_code
_entity_poly.pdbx_strand_id
1 'polypeptide(L)'
;MSLDKKKFKACMILAALGYVIGFYNCIYEFNNSNDFSINTIGDNYIIEGSHYSNYIIFDFINTCGFYNCPLPNMTISDDTIFHLSMAKALIESNENNFLANIEKNMIKEINTPDKILDMINKYRIGNVTLNSLKKLKNGDNWLKFQYKENDGGTGGCMRTMCIGLIYPNINQREKLIKLALLSTRITHNNAIAWLGAITSALFISLAINNVEPSYWIFELMSLLESSIIDNIVQENIPNDYVNYIKDKKIFVDKWKKYQQIRFDKYKFKEIKLMMMPNYRSKFYHDMFHFNNNRIYPGAGGDDSVIIAYDALLDSKDDWEKLVVYSMLHVGDSDTTGTIAGAFYGAMYGNTNISKIMTKKFNMTKELSNIGLQLYKTSIKLADK
;
A
#
# COMPACT_ATOMS: atom_id res chain seq x y z
N MET A 1 -18.47 17.36 -8.25
CA MET A 1 -17.27 18.05 -7.74
C MET A 1 -16.16 17.93 -8.78
N SER A 2 -15.43 18.99 -9.13
CA SER A 2 -14.33 18.87 -10.09
C SER A 2 -13.12 18.24 -9.42
N LEU A 3 -12.55 17.21 -10.03
CA LEU A 3 -11.32 16.56 -9.57
C LEU A 3 -10.13 17.52 -9.60
N ASP A 4 -9.29 17.51 -8.56
CA ASP A 4 -8.10 18.37 -8.51
C ASP A 4 -6.85 17.61 -9.03
N LYS A 5 -6.37 18.01 -10.22
CA LYS A 5 -5.14 17.46 -10.84
C LYS A 5 -3.89 17.53 -9.95
N LYS A 6 -3.85 18.48 -8.97
CA LYS A 6 -2.71 18.59 -8.05
C LYS A 6 -2.66 17.39 -7.10
N LYS A 7 -3.80 16.89 -6.66
CA LYS A 7 -3.90 15.70 -5.81
C LYS A 7 -3.44 14.43 -6.53
N PHE A 8 -3.77 14.27 -7.81
CA PHE A 8 -3.26 13.14 -8.62
C PHE A 8 -1.73 13.15 -8.69
N LYS A 9 -1.13 14.33 -8.93
CA LYS A 9 0.33 14.49 -8.93
C LYS A 9 0.93 14.19 -7.56
N ALA A 10 0.34 14.72 -6.51
CA ALA A 10 0.80 14.53 -5.14
C ALA A 10 0.72 13.06 -4.72
N CYS A 11 -0.37 12.35 -5.05
CA CYS A 11 -0.53 10.92 -4.78
C CYS A 11 0.67 10.12 -5.31
N MET A 12 1.05 10.30 -6.59
CA MET A 12 2.17 9.60 -7.20
C MET A 12 3.53 9.98 -6.59
N ILE A 13 3.76 11.28 -6.36
CA ILE A 13 5.03 11.77 -5.81
C ILE A 13 5.21 11.29 -4.37
N LEU A 14 4.16 11.40 -3.55
CA LEU A 14 4.27 11.11 -2.12
C LEU A 14 4.23 9.62 -1.82
N ALA A 15 3.64 8.79 -2.69
CA ALA A 15 3.82 7.35 -2.62
C ALA A 15 5.31 6.97 -2.71
N ALA A 16 5.99 7.44 -3.75
CA ALA A 16 7.41 7.15 -3.94
C ALA A 16 8.31 7.81 -2.89
N LEU A 17 7.93 8.99 -2.39
CA LEU A 17 8.67 9.65 -1.31
C LEU A 17 8.51 8.90 0.01
N GLY A 18 7.31 8.41 0.31
CA GLY A 18 7.03 7.59 1.50
C GLY A 18 7.83 6.30 1.48
N TYR A 19 7.92 5.66 0.31
CA TYR A 19 8.81 4.54 0.10
C TYR A 19 10.26 4.88 0.49
N VAL A 20 10.84 5.89 -0.18
CA VAL A 20 12.26 6.26 -0.01
C VAL A 20 12.62 6.55 1.45
N ILE A 21 11.70 7.16 2.19
CA ILE A 21 11.90 7.45 3.62
C ILE A 21 11.82 6.16 4.44
N GLY A 22 10.79 5.34 4.24
CA GLY A 22 10.57 4.11 5.00
C GLY A 22 11.64 3.03 4.75
N PHE A 23 12.15 2.95 3.52
CA PHE A 23 13.22 2.05 3.15
C PHE A 23 14.60 2.50 3.66
N TYR A 24 14.89 3.76 3.51
CA TYR A 24 16.17 4.39 3.83
C TYR A 24 17.39 3.49 3.54
N ASN A 25 17.51 3.04 2.29
CA ASN A 25 18.58 2.15 1.82
C ASN A 25 18.73 0.85 2.64
N CYS A 26 17.65 0.21 2.99
CA CYS A 26 17.55 -0.99 3.84
C CYS A 26 17.93 -0.78 5.31
N ILE A 27 17.93 0.46 5.81
CA ILE A 27 18.28 0.71 7.22
C ILE A 27 17.05 0.58 8.12
N TYR A 28 15.87 1.01 7.66
CA TYR A 28 14.66 1.04 8.49
C TYR A 28 13.73 -0.16 8.23
N GLU A 29 13.58 -0.56 6.96
CA GLU A 29 12.75 -1.68 6.57
C GLU A 29 13.28 -2.99 7.16
N PHE A 30 12.39 -3.79 7.78
CA PHE A 30 12.70 -5.11 8.37
C PHE A 30 14.03 -5.15 9.11
N ASN A 31 14.35 -4.11 9.87
CA ASN A 31 15.66 -3.99 10.46
C ASN A 31 16.03 -5.23 11.28
N ASN A 32 16.80 -6.09 10.65
CA ASN A 32 17.38 -7.31 11.19
C ASN A 32 18.70 -7.04 11.90
N SER A 33 18.89 -5.88 12.53
CA SER A 33 20.05 -5.77 13.41
C SER A 33 19.96 -6.92 14.41
N ASN A 34 21.01 -7.73 14.53
CA ASN A 34 21.11 -8.92 15.36
C ASN A 34 20.82 -8.68 16.86
N ASP A 35 20.44 -7.47 17.22
CA ASP A 35 20.09 -7.01 18.56
C ASP A 35 18.61 -7.18 18.93
N PHE A 36 17.76 -7.71 18.01
CA PHE A 36 16.45 -8.22 18.39
C PHE A 36 16.60 -9.57 19.10
N SER A 37 17.09 -9.57 20.32
CA SER A 37 16.85 -10.69 21.21
C SER A 37 15.35 -10.69 21.56
N ILE A 38 14.60 -11.60 20.94
CA ILE A 38 13.28 -11.99 21.45
C ILE A 38 13.56 -12.69 22.78
N ASN A 39 13.59 -11.92 23.85
CA ASN A 39 13.69 -12.48 25.18
C ASN A 39 12.31 -13.02 25.55
N THR A 40 12.13 -14.32 25.45
CA THR A 40 11.00 -15.02 26.03
C THR A 40 11.16 -15.09 27.54
N ILE A 41 10.40 -14.29 28.26
CA ILE A 41 10.22 -14.47 29.71
C ILE A 41 8.84 -15.09 29.91
N GLY A 42 8.80 -16.42 30.01
CA GLY A 42 7.55 -17.19 30.09
C GLY A 42 6.74 -17.09 28.79
N ASP A 43 5.41 -17.14 28.88
CA ASP A 43 4.49 -16.99 27.73
C ASP A 43 4.33 -15.53 27.26
N ASN A 44 5.10 -14.60 27.81
CA ASN A 44 5.09 -13.19 27.45
C ASN A 44 6.32 -12.84 26.62
N TYR A 45 6.10 -12.48 25.35
CA TYR A 45 7.13 -11.89 24.50
C TYR A 45 7.35 -10.44 24.92
N ILE A 46 8.46 -10.14 25.55
CA ILE A 46 8.90 -8.77 25.75
C ILE A 46 9.73 -8.41 24.53
N ILE A 47 9.09 -7.71 23.58
CA ILE A 47 9.84 -7.11 22.50
C ILE A 47 10.38 -5.78 23.03
N GLU A 48 11.67 -5.69 23.12
CA GLU A 48 12.37 -4.41 23.34
C GLU A 48 12.26 -3.47 22.12
N GLY A 49 11.43 -3.84 21.14
CA GLY A 49 11.18 -3.08 19.91
C GLY A 49 10.60 -1.68 20.09
N SER A 50 10.03 -1.35 21.25
CA SER A 50 9.65 0.03 21.56
C SER A 50 10.86 0.97 21.61
N HIS A 51 12.00 0.49 22.07
CA HIS A 51 13.25 1.24 22.09
C HIS A 51 13.81 1.42 20.67
N TYR A 52 13.64 0.41 19.81
CA TYR A 52 14.18 0.46 18.46
C TYR A 52 13.43 1.45 17.55
N SER A 53 12.10 1.56 17.66
CA SER A 53 11.36 2.61 16.96
C SER A 53 11.82 4.00 17.35
N ASN A 54 12.14 4.22 18.62
CA ASN A 54 12.70 5.49 19.07
C ASN A 54 14.08 5.72 18.46
N TYR A 55 14.90 4.68 18.29
CA TYR A 55 16.20 4.77 17.62
C TYR A 55 16.05 5.15 16.15
N ILE A 56 15.17 4.50 15.40
CA ILE A 56 14.90 4.83 13.99
C ILE A 56 14.47 6.29 13.84
N ILE A 57 13.55 6.77 14.69
CA ILE A 57 13.08 8.16 14.65
C ILE A 57 14.22 9.12 14.96
N PHE A 58 15.01 8.82 15.97
CA PHE A 58 16.17 9.64 16.37
C PHE A 58 17.24 9.68 15.29
N ASP A 59 17.57 8.52 14.70
CA ASP A 59 18.52 8.42 13.59
C ASP A 59 18.05 9.20 12.37
N PHE A 60 16.77 9.08 12.00
CA PHE A 60 16.18 9.84 10.91
C PHE A 60 16.27 11.35 11.13
N ILE A 61 15.95 11.83 12.34
CA ILE A 61 16.04 13.26 12.66
C ILE A 61 17.49 13.77 12.56
N ASN A 62 18.46 12.99 13.02
CA ASN A 62 19.87 13.40 13.01
C ASN A 62 20.52 13.33 11.63
N THR A 63 20.21 12.32 10.83
CA THR A 63 20.90 12.05 9.56
C THR A 63 20.19 12.65 8.36
N CYS A 64 18.89 12.61 8.35
CA CYS A 64 18.03 12.96 7.23
C CYS A 64 17.17 14.19 7.56
N GLY A 65 16.37 14.06 8.60
CA GLY A 65 15.35 15.03 8.98
C GLY A 65 14.32 15.28 7.87
N PHE A 66 13.32 16.07 8.21
CA PHE A 66 12.21 16.36 7.29
C PHE A 66 12.58 17.33 6.15
N TYR A 67 13.73 18.02 6.25
CA TYR A 67 14.11 19.09 5.32
C TYR A 67 15.36 18.79 4.51
N ASN A 68 16.25 17.94 5.01
CA ASN A 68 17.60 17.73 4.47
C ASN A 68 17.89 16.30 4.02
N CYS A 69 16.87 15.45 3.94
CA CYS A 69 17.03 14.06 3.53
C CYS A 69 17.86 13.93 2.23
N PRO A 70 18.89 13.08 2.17
CA PRO A 70 19.74 12.91 0.99
C PRO A 70 19.03 12.11 -0.11
N LEU A 71 17.81 12.50 -0.47
CA LEU A 71 16.94 11.82 -1.44
C LEU A 71 17.59 11.48 -2.79
N PRO A 72 18.51 12.28 -3.36
CA PRO A 72 19.14 11.93 -4.63
C PRO A 72 19.95 10.63 -4.60
N ASN A 73 20.42 10.24 -3.43
CA ASN A 73 21.24 9.03 -3.24
C ASN A 73 20.44 7.82 -2.77
N MET A 74 19.13 7.97 -2.58
CA MET A 74 18.26 6.90 -2.13
C MET A 74 17.75 6.08 -3.31
N THR A 75 17.73 4.78 -3.14
CA THR A 75 17.21 3.83 -4.11
C THR A 75 15.69 3.74 -4.03
N ILE A 76 15.04 3.57 -5.18
CA ILE A 76 13.64 3.11 -5.24
C ILE A 76 13.61 1.58 -5.19
N SER A 77 12.49 0.98 -4.79
CA SER A 77 12.27 -0.47 -4.84
C SER A 77 11.22 -0.89 -5.85
N ASP A 78 10.90 -2.18 -5.73
CA ASP A 78 9.79 -2.79 -6.46
C ASP A 78 8.44 -2.09 -6.18
N ASP A 79 8.18 -1.54 -5.00
CA ASP A 79 6.97 -0.76 -4.71
C ASP A 79 6.78 0.37 -5.72
N THR A 80 7.77 1.23 -5.85
CA THR A 80 7.71 2.35 -6.79
C THR A 80 7.71 1.88 -8.24
N ILE A 81 8.53 0.86 -8.57
CA ILE A 81 8.64 0.32 -9.93
C ILE A 81 7.31 -0.27 -10.39
N PHE A 82 6.67 -1.12 -9.56
CA PHE A 82 5.40 -1.75 -9.95
C PHE A 82 4.21 -0.79 -9.87
N HIS A 83 4.23 0.20 -8.97
CA HIS A 83 3.23 1.26 -9.00
C HIS A 83 3.31 2.08 -10.30
N LEU A 84 4.52 2.46 -10.74
CA LEU A 84 4.74 3.13 -12.03
C LEU A 84 4.38 2.24 -13.22
N SER A 85 4.78 0.98 -13.20
CA SER A 85 4.47 0.01 -14.25
C SER A 85 2.96 -0.13 -14.46
N MET A 86 2.21 -0.23 -13.36
CA MET A 86 0.75 -0.26 -13.38
C MET A 86 0.16 1.05 -13.90
N ALA A 87 0.59 2.19 -13.38
CA ALA A 87 0.12 3.50 -13.81
C ALA A 87 0.34 3.72 -15.33
N LYS A 88 1.51 3.37 -15.85
CA LYS A 88 1.82 3.43 -17.28
C LYS A 88 0.89 2.52 -18.09
N ALA A 89 0.64 1.29 -17.63
CA ALA A 89 -0.28 0.38 -18.31
C ALA A 89 -1.71 0.94 -18.40
N LEU A 90 -2.20 1.59 -17.35
CA LEU A 90 -3.53 2.22 -17.33
C LEU A 90 -3.63 3.44 -18.25
N ILE A 91 -2.54 4.21 -18.40
CA ILE A 91 -2.47 5.38 -19.26
C ILE A 91 -2.42 4.99 -20.73
N GLU A 92 -1.66 3.94 -21.06
CA GLU A 92 -1.35 3.52 -22.42
C GLU A 92 -2.43 2.63 -23.06
N SER A 93 -3.48 2.25 -22.31
CA SER A 93 -4.49 1.32 -22.76
C SER A 93 -5.92 1.82 -22.54
N ASN A 94 -6.89 1.01 -22.95
CA ASN A 94 -8.30 1.18 -22.66
C ASN A 94 -8.77 0.08 -21.70
N GLU A 95 -10.00 0.22 -21.16
CA GLU A 95 -10.55 -0.68 -20.15
C GLU A 95 -10.48 -2.16 -20.54
N ASN A 96 -10.70 -2.51 -21.82
CA ASN A 96 -10.69 -3.90 -22.29
C ASN A 96 -9.28 -4.53 -22.24
N ASN A 97 -8.24 -3.72 -22.22
CA ASN A 97 -6.84 -4.17 -22.32
C ASN A 97 -6.02 -3.90 -21.04
N PHE A 98 -6.62 -3.33 -19.98
CA PHE A 98 -5.88 -2.97 -18.77
C PHE A 98 -5.09 -4.15 -18.20
N LEU A 99 -5.73 -5.29 -17.96
CA LEU A 99 -5.07 -6.46 -17.38
C LEU A 99 -3.92 -6.99 -18.23
N ALA A 100 -4.12 -7.10 -19.54
CA ALA A 100 -3.07 -7.56 -20.46
C ALA A 100 -1.87 -6.60 -20.49
N ASN A 101 -2.12 -5.28 -20.44
CA ASN A 101 -1.03 -4.30 -20.42
C ASN A 101 -0.34 -4.21 -19.06
N ILE A 102 -1.07 -4.40 -17.95
CA ILE A 102 -0.47 -4.51 -16.61
C ILE A 102 0.48 -5.70 -16.58
N GLU A 103 0.04 -6.88 -16.98
CA GLU A 103 0.87 -8.08 -17.07
C GLU A 103 2.12 -7.83 -17.92
N LYS A 104 1.93 -7.34 -19.14
CA LYS A 104 3.02 -7.03 -20.08
C LYS A 104 4.03 -6.04 -19.49
N ASN A 105 3.57 -4.95 -18.86
CA ASN A 105 4.46 -3.95 -18.28
C ASN A 105 5.22 -4.51 -17.07
N MET A 106 4.57 -5.30 -16.21
CA MET A 106 5.26 -5.96 -15.09
C MET A 106 6.33 -6.95 -15.56
N ILE A 107 6.07 -7.74 -16.61
CA ILE A 107 7.06 -8.66 -17.18
C ILE A 107 8.27 -7.91 -17.74
N LYS A 108 8.10 -6.70 -18.28
CA LYS A 108 9.22 -5.88 -18.79
C LYS A 108 10.26 -5.55 -17.71
N GLU A 109 9.86 -5.48 -16.44
CA GLU A 109 10.77 -5.19 -15.33
C GLU A 109 11.72 -6.34 -15.01
N ILE A 110 11.40 -7.56 -15.51
CA ILE A 110 12.23 -8.76 -15.34
C ILE A 110 12.62 -9.42 -16.68
N ASN A 111 12.59 -8.70 -17.79
CA ASN A 111 12.73 -9.31 -19.13
C ASN A 111 14.16 -9.74 -19.50
N THR A 112 15.19 -9.24 -18.82
CA THR A 112 16.60 -9.63 -18.99
C THR A 112 17.19 -10.17 -17.68
N PRO A 113 18.29 -11.00 -17.75
CA PRO A 113 18.99 -11.45 -16.54
C PRO A 113 19.48 -10.31 -15.66
N ASP A 114 20.01 -9.23 -16.24
CA ASP A 114 20.50 -8.07 -15.50
C ASP A 114 19.36 -7.38 -14.75
N LYS A 115 18.20 -7.18 -15.37
CA LYS A 115 17.02 -6.64 -14.69
C LYS A 115 16.55 -7.54 -13.56
N ILE A 116 16.60 -8.86 -13.69
CA ILE A 116 16.27 -9.78 -12.60
C ILE A 116 17.24 -9.60 -11.44
N LEU A 117 18.54 -9.48 -11.72
CA LEU A 117 19.56 -9.23 -10.70
C LEU A 117 19.35 -7.87 -10.02
N ASP A 118 19.05 -6.82 -10.79
CA ASP A 118 18.72 -5.51 -10.24
C ASP A 118 17.47 -5.58 -9.35
N MET A 119 16.41 -6.26 -9.77
CA MET A 119 15.19 -6.43 -8.99
C MET A 119 15.45 -7.13 -7.66
N ILE A 120 16.33 -8.15 -7.64
CA ILE A 120 16.67 -8.88 -6.41
C ILE A 120 17.60 -8.08 -5.51
N ASN A 121 18.71 -7.59 -6.05
CA ASN A 121 19.82 -7.06 -5.26
C ASN A 121 19.66 -5.58 -4.91
N LYS A 122 19.07 -4.81 -5.82
CA LYS A 122 18.93 -3.36 -5.69
C LYS A 122 17.52 -2.93 -5.29
N TYR A 123 16.51 -3.54 -5.89
CA TYR A 123 15.12 -3.13 -5.71
C TYR A 123 14.30 -4.05 -4.79
N ARG A 124 14.91 -5.08 -4.24
CA ARG A 124 14.36 -5.95 -3.19
C ARG A 124 13.01 -6.58 -3.50
N ILE A 125 12.78 -6.97 -4.76
CA ILE A 125 11.52 -7.58 -5.19
C ILE A 125 11.10 -8.76 -4.29
N GLY A 126 9.84 -8.75 -3.87
CA GLY A 126 9.25 -9.85 -3.10
C GLY A 126 9.22 -11.17 -3.89
N ASN A 127 9.55 -12.28 -3.22
CA ASN A 127 9.64 -13.61 -3.83
C ASN A 127 8.34 -14.05 -4.54
N VAL A 128 7.17 -13.72 -3.99
CA VAL A 128 5.86 -14.05 -4.58
C VAL A 128 5.71 -13.36 -5.93
N THR A 129 6.01 -12.06 -6.00
CA THR A 129 5.98 -11.27 -7.24
C THR A 129 6.96 -11.83 -8.26
N LEU A 130 8.23 -12.01 -7.88
CA LEU A 130 9.28 -12.49 -8.78
C LEU A 130 8.95 -13.87 -9.39
N ASN A 131 8.51 -14.80 -8.55
CA ASN A 131 8.20 -16.16 -9.00
C ASN A 131 6.99 -16.19 -9.94
N SER A 132 5.96 -15.39 -9.67
CA SER A 132 4.80 -15.25 -10.55
C SER A 132 5.19 -14.64 -11.89
N LEU A 133 5.96 -13.55 -11.89
CA LEU A 133 6.42 -12.92 -13.14
C LEU A 133 7.35 -13.81 -13.98
N LYS A 134 8.20 -14.63 -13.35
CA LYS A 134 9.02 -15.63 -14.07
C LYS A 134 8.13 -16.65 -14.78
N LYS A 135 7.07 -17.16 -14.15
CA LYS A 135 6.11 -18.07 -14.77
C LYS A 135 5.41 -17.42 -15.96
N LEU A 136 4.91 -16.20 -15.80
CA LEU A 136 4.26 -15.44 -16.87
C LEU A 136 5.20 -15.17 -18.05
N LYS A 137 6.46 -14.83 -17.77
CA LYS A 137 7.49 -14.67 -18.81
C LYS A 137 7.71 -15.95 -19.61
N ASN A 138 7.55 -17.12 -18.99
CA ASN A 138 7.67 -18.43 -19.64
C ASN A 138 6.37 -18.85 -20.37
N GLY A 139 5.34 -18.02 -20.39
CA GLY A 139 4.08 -18.26 -21.10
C GLY A 139 2.97 -18.89 -20.27
N ASP A 140 3.14 -19.00 -18.96
CA ASP A 140 2.06 -19.47 -18.09
C ASP A 140 0.92 -18.42 -18.06
N ASN A 141 -0.30 -18.91 -17.83
CA ASN A 141 -1.49 -18.07 -17.69
C ASN A 141 -1.85 -17.88 -16.21
N TRP A 142 -1.80 -16.62 -15.72
CA TRP A 142 -2.12 -16.31 -14.33
C TRP A 142 -3.53 -16.70 -13.89
N LEU A 143 -4.50 -16.80 -14.79
CA LEU A 143 -5.83 -17.32 -14.49
C LEU A 143 -5.84 -18.78 -14.03
N LYS A 144 -4.78 -19.54 -14.38
CA LYS A 144 -4.58 -20.93 -13.98
C LYS A 144 -3.70 -21.10 -12.73
N PHE A 145 -3.17 -20.02 -12.17
CA PHE A 145 -2.39 -20.10 -10.94
C PHE A 145 -3.28 -20.55 -9.78
N GLN A 146 -2.76 -21.48 -8.99
CA GLN A 146 -3.48 -22.03 -7.85
C GLN A 146 -3.48 -21.06 -6.68
N TYR A 147 -4.57 -21.08 -5.92
CA TYR A 147 -4.66 -20.38 -4.63
C TYR A 147 -3.59 -20.86 -3.66
N LYS A 148 -2.98 -19.94 -2.90
CA LYS A 148 -1.94 -20.25 -1.94
C LYS A 148 -2.14 -19.48 -0.65
N GLU A 149 -2.10 -20.18 0.48
CA GLU A 149 -2.28 -19.59 1.79
C GLU A 149 -1.21 -18.53 2.13
N ASN A 150 0.02 -18.69 1.61
CA ASN A 150 1.15 -17.80 1.90
C ASN A 150 1.32 -16.64 0.89
N ASP A 151 0.46 -16.51 -0.11
CA ASP A 151 0.54 -15.43 -1.12
C ASP A 151 -0.24 -14.15 -0.70
N GLY A 152 -0.63 -14.03 0.58
CA GLY A 152 -1.37 -12.90 1.13
C GLY A 152 -0.52 -11.65 1.44
N GLY A 153 0.59 -11.46 0.73
CA GLY A 153 1.50 -10.32 0.90
C GLY A 153 0.94 -9.00 0.38
N THR A 154 1.69 -7.94 0.62
CA THR A 154 1.32 -6.55 0.35
C THR A 154 1.53 -6.09 -1.10
N GLY A 155 2.19 -6.89 -1.96
CA GLY A 155 2.57 -6.48 -3.31
C GLY A 155 1.43 -6.04 -4.24
N GLY A 156 0.16 -6.38 -3.92
CA GLY A 156 -1.03 -5.78 -4.55
C GLY A 156 -1.33 -4.37 -4.02
N CYS A 157 -1.28 -4.19 -2.70
CA CYS A 157 -1.67 -2.94 -2.03
C CYS A 157 -0.81 -1.74 -2.46
N MET A 158 0.51 -1.97 -2.59
CA MET A 158 1.51 -0.96 -2.93
C MET A 158 1.38 -0.42 -4.37
N ARG A 159 0.70 -1.13 -5.27
CA ARG A 159 0.64 -0.75 -6.69
C ARG A 159 -0.76 -0.39 -7.21
N THR A 160 -1.84 -0.84 -6.55
CA THR A 160 -3.22 -0.63 -7.03
C THR A 160 -3.79 0.75 -6.73
N MET A 161 -3.08 1.58 -5.99
CA MET A 161 -3.51 2.93 -5.62
C MET A 161 -3.88 3.79 -6.84
N CYS A 162 -3.15 3.68 -7.94
CA CYS A 162 -3.46 4.40 -9.18
C CYS A 162 -4.80 3.99 -9.82
N ILE A 163 -5.36 2.81 -9.47
CA ILE A 163 -6.71 2.39 -9.90
C ILE A 163 -7.77 3.27 -9.25
N GLY A 164 -7.59 3.64 -7.97
CA GLY A 164 -8.48 4.59 -7.28
C GLY A 164 -8.46 5.99 -7.91
N LEU A 165 -7.33 6.39 -8.51
CA LEU A 165 -7.23 7.65 -9.25
C LEU A 165 -8.05 7.62 -10.55
N ILE A 166 -8.00 6.54 -11.33
CA ILE A 166 -8.73 6.48 -12.61
C ILE A 166 -10.23 6.19 -12.46
N TYR A 167 -10.65 5.58 -11.35
CA TYR A 167 -12.04 5.30 -11.01
C TYR A 167 -12.49 6.02 -9.73
N PRO A 168 -12.51 7.37 -9.73
CA PRO A 168 -12.87 8.14 -8.53
C PRO A 168 -14.37 8.09 -8.22
N ASN A 169 -15.25 7.88 -9.22
CA ASN A 169 -16.69 7.98 -9.05
C ASN A 169 -17.29 6.73 -8.40
N ILE A 170 -18.27 6.92 -7.53
CA ILE A 170 -18.98 5.83 -6.88
C ILE A 170 -19.64 4.86 -7.87
N ASN A 171 -20.12 5.36 -8.99
CA ASN A 171 -20.74 4.55 -10.06
C ASN A 171 -19.72 3.65 -10.79
N GLN A 172 -18.44 3.88 -10.60
CA GLN A 172 -17.35 3.08 -11.16
C GLN A 172 -16.73 2.13 -10.13
N ARG A 173 -17.32 2.01 -8.93
CA ARG A 173 -16.78 1.24 -7.81
C ARG A 173 -16.61 -0.24 -8.16
N GLU A 174 -17.53 -0.84 -8.88
CA GLU A 174 -17.41 -2.23 -9.33
C GLU A 174 -16.23 -2.42 -10.30
N LYS A 175 -16.01 -1.49 -11.24
CA LYS A 175 -14.84 -1.48 -12.13
C LYS A 175 -13.54 -1.37 -11.34
N LEU A 176 -13.49 -0.49 -10.34
CA LEU A 176 -12.36 -0.33 -9.43
C LEU A 176 -12.05 -1.64 -8.72
N ILE A 177 -13.05 -2.27 -8.10
CA ILE A 177 -12.90 -3.51 -7.34
C ILE A 177 -12.41 -4.63 -8.25
N LYS A 178 -13.08 -4.84 -9.39
CA LYS A 178 -12.72 -5.89 -10.35
C LYS A 178 -11.27 -5.73 -10.84
N LEU A 179 -10.87 -4.52 -11.21
CA LEU A 179 -9.52 -4.26 -11.70
C LEU A 179 -8.48 -4.43 -10.59
N ALA A 180 -8.72 -3.92 -9.38
CA ALA A 180 -7.81 -4.07 -8.25
C ALA A 180 -7.61 -5.55 -7.87
N LEU A 181 -8.69 -6.34 -7.82
CA LEU A 181 -8.64 -7.77 -7.55
C LEU A 181 -7.85 -8.51 -8.61
N LEU A 182 -8.25 -8.41 -9.88
CA LEU A 182 -7.67 -9.20 -10.96
C LEU A 182 -6.24 -8.82 -11.26
N SER A 183 -5.86 -7.53 -11.19
CA SER A 183 -4.47 -7.10 -11.34
C SER A 183 -3.57 -7.59 -10.21
N THR A 184 -4.11 -7.72 -8.99
CA THR A 184 -3.38 -8.31 -7.88
C THR A 184 -3.17 -9.79 -8.07
N ARG A 185 -4.17 -10.50 -8.55
CA ARG A 185 -4.12 -11.93 -8.82
C ARG A 185 -3.07 -12.33 -9.85
N ILE A 186 -2.64 -11.43 -10.72
CA ILE A 186 -1.52 -11.68 -11.66
C ILE A 186 -0.28 -12.21 -10.91
N THR A 187 -0.06 -11.77 -9.68
CA THR A 187 1.12 -12.18 -8.88
C THR A 187 0.78 -12.82 -7.54
N HIS A 188 -0.29 -12.40 -6.88
CA HIS A 188 -0.67 -12.84 -5.54
C HIS A 188 -2.00 -13.60 -5.57
N ASN A 189 -1.96 -14.89 -5.29
CA ASN A 189 -3.12 -15.78 -5.38
C ASN A 189 -3.72 -16.07 -4.02
N ASN A 190 -4.10 -15.01 -3.29
CA ASN A 190 -4.69 -15.09 -1.97
C ASN A 190 -5.65 -13.93 -1.73
N ALA A 191 -6.79 -14.20 -1.10
CA ALA A 191 -7.84 -13.21 -0.86
C ALA A 191 -7.39 -12.05 0.04
N ILE A 192 -6.48 -12.29 0.99
CA ILE A 192 -5.93 -11.23 1.85
C ILE A 192 -5.22 -10.16 1.01
N ALA A 193 -4.41 -10.58 0.02
CA ALA A 193 -3.75 -9.65 -0.90
C ALA A 193 -4.76 -8.92 -1.79
N TRP A 194 -5.80 -9.62 -2.29
CA TRP A 194 -6.82 -9.00 -3.15
C TRP A 194 -7.64 -7.96 -2.40
N LEU A 195 -8.09 -8.29 -1.19
CA LEU A 195 -8.89 -7.39 -0.35
C LEU A 195 -8.08 -6.17 0.11
N GLY A 196 -6.80 -6.36 0.43
CA GLY A 196 -5.90 -5.24 0.73
C GLY A 196 -5.72 -4.30 -0.45
N ALA A 197 -5.53 -4.86 -1.65
CA ALA A 197 -5.39 -4.08 -2.89
C ALA A 197 -6.68 -3.30 -3.24
N ILE A 198 -7.86 -3.94 -3.06
CA ILE A 198 -9.16 -3.26 -3.18
C ILE A 198 -9.26 -2.11 -2.18
N THR A 199 -8.84 -2.33 -0.94
CA THR A 199 -8.89 -1.32 0.12
C THR A 199 -7.99 -0.13 -0.21
N SER A 200 -6.76 -0.36 -0.69
CA SER A 200 -5.86 0.71 -1.13
C SER A 200 -6.47 1.55 -2.24
N ALA A 201 -7.03 0.91 -3.27
CA ALA A 201 -7.67 1.61 -4.39
C ALA A 201 -8.93 2.37 -3.95
N LEU A 202 -9.76 1.75 -3.08
CA LEU A 202 -10.96 2.37 -2.53
C LEU A 202 -10.63 3.65 -1.74
N PHE A 203 -9.63 3.58 -0.86
CA PHE A 203 -9.25 4.72 -0.03
C PHE A 203 -8.69 5.88 -0.84
N ILE A 204 -7.96 5.61 -1.92
CA ILE A 204 -7.57 6.66 -2.88
C ILE A 204 -8.79 7.28 -3.57
N SER A 205 -9.77 6.46 -4.00
CA SER A 205 -11.02 6.97 -4.58
C SER A 205 -11.78 7.87 -3.61
N LEU A 206 -11.85 7.50 -2.33
CA LEU A 206 -12.46 8.32 -1.29
C LEU A 206 -11.68 9.62 -1.04
N ALA A 207 -10.34 9.53 -0.95
CA ALA A 207 -9.46 10.67 -0.73
C ALA A 207 -9.58 11.74 -1.82
N ILE A 208 -9.56 11.31 -3.08
CA ILE A 208 -9.65 12.22 -4.24
C ILE A 208 -10.98 12.97 -4.27
N ASN A 209 -12.03 12.38 -3.71
CA ASN A 209 -13.35 12.98 -3.56
C ASN A 209 -13.53 13.79 -2.25
N ASN A 210 -12.46 13.98 -1.48
CA ASN A 210 -12.48 14.69 -0.20
C ASN A 210 -13.42 14.06 0.85
N VAL A 211 -13.60 12.74 0.80
CA VAL A 211 -14.28 12.04 1.89
C VAL A 211 -13.37 12.05 3.10
N GLU A 212 -13.88 12.53 4.23
CA GLU A 212 -13.11 12.61 5.49
C GLU A 212 -12.58 11.21 5.87
N PRO A 213 -11.29 11.06 6.22
CA PRO A 213 -10.70 9.76 6.52
C PRO A 213 -11.41 8.95 7.61
N SER A 214 -12.05 9.61 8.57
CA SER A 214 -12.86 8.94 9.61
C SER A 214 -14.05 8.13 9.05
N TYR A 215 -14.47 8.39 7.82
CA TYR A 215 -15.56 7.64 7.17
C TYR A 215 -15.08 6.44 6.34
N TRP A 216 -13.78 6.37 6.00
CA TRP A 216 -13.27 5.37 5.05
C TRP A 216 -13.47 3.93 5.53
N ILE A 217 -13.29 3.69 6.83
CA ILE A 217 -13.51 2.36 7.40
C ILE A 217 -14.97 1.91 7.29
N PHE A 218 -15.93 2.83 7.43
CA PHE A 218 -17.35 2.50 7.30
C PHE A 218 -17.72 2.19 5.85
N GLU A 219 -17.14 2.91 4.88
CA GLU A 219 -17.28 2.61 3.45
C GLU A 219 -16.70 1.23 3.11
N LEU A 220 -15.51 0.92 3.66
CA LEU A 220 -14.89 -0.38 3.49
C LEU A 220 -15.75 -1.50 4.11
N MET A 221 -16.21 -1.33 5.34
CA MET A 221 -17.01 -2.35 6.03
C MET A 221 -18.33 -2.60 5.29
N SER A 222 -19.00 -1.54 4.84
CA SER A 222 -20.20 -1.66 4.01
C SER A 222 -19.94 -2.44 2.70
N LEU A 223 -18.79 -2.18 2.05
CA LEU A 223 -18.40 -2.92 0.85
C LEU A 223 -18.11 -4.40 1.16
N LEU A 224 -17.38 -4.70 2.23
CA LEU A 224 -17.02 -6.07 2.62
C LEU A 224 -18.24 -6.91 3.04
N GLU A 225 -19.28 -6.26 3.58
CA GLU A 225 -20.56 -6.88 3.93
C GLU A 225 -21.52 -7.02 2.75
N SER A 226 -21.27 -6.31 1.65
CA SER A 226 -22.02 -6.45 0.41
C SER A 226 -21.59 -7.70 -0.37
N SER A 227 -22.43 -8.11 -1.34
CA SER A 227 -22.13 -9.23 -2.24
C SER A 227 -21.26 -8.83 -3.46
N ILE A 228 -20.88 -7.55 -3.60
CA ILE A 228 -20.22 -7.06 -4.82
C ILE A 228 -18.90 -7.80 -5.07
N ILE A 229 -18.03 -7.89 -4.04
CA ILE A 229 -16.73 -8.58 -4.20
C ILE A 229 -16.97 -10.08 -4.42
N ASP A 230 -17.91 -10.68 -3.69
CA ASP A 230 -18.23 -12.10 -3.79
C ASP A 230 -18.69 -12.48 -5.20
N ASN A 231 -19.57 -11.67 -5.81
CA ASN A 231 -20.01 -11.86 -7.18
C ASN A 231 -18.86 -11.75 -8.18
N ILE A 232 -17.99 -10.73 -8.03
CA ILE A 232 -16.81 -10.57 -8.89
C ILE A 232 -15.88 -11.79 -8.83
N VAL A 233 -15.62 -12.33 -7.63
CA VAL A 233 -14.80 -13.53 -7.44
C VAL A 233 -15.47 -14.73 -8.11
N GLN A 234 -16.77 -14.94 -7.86
CA GLN A 234 -17.52 -16.07 -8.40
C GLN A 234 -17.59 -16.05 -9.92
N GLU A 235 -17.73 -14.87 -10.53
CA GLU A 235 -17.80 -14.71 -11.98
C GLU A 235 -16.43 -14.88 -12.68
N ASN A 236 -15.36 -14.38 -12.08
CA ASN A 236 -14.05 -14.29 -12.77
C ASN A 236 -13.06 -15.37 -12.35
N ILE A 237 -13.14 -15.87 -11.10
CA ILE A 237 -12.22 -16.86 -10.52
C ILE A 237 -12.94 -17.87 -9.62
N PRO A 238 -13.98 -18.56 -10.13
CA PRO A 238 -14.87 -19.41 -9.33
C PRO A 238 -14.13 -20.53 -8.58
N ASN A 239 -13.02 -21.03 -9.11
CA ASN A 239 -12.23 -22.08 -8.49
C ASN A 239 -11.61 -21.65 -7.15
N ASP A 240 -11.40 -20.36 -6.94
CA ASP A 240 -10.80 -19.80 -5.73
C ASP A 240 -11.86 -19.39 -4.68
N TYR A 241 -13.16 -19.48 -5.03
CA TYR A 241 -14.24 -18.91 -4.23
C TYR A 241 -14.31 -19.46 -2.79
N VAL A 242 -14.13 -20.76 -2.61
CA VAL A 242 -14.17 -21.39 -1.28
C VAL A 242 -13.06 -20.86 -0.38
N ASN A 243 -11.84 -20.80 -0.92
CA ASN A 243 -10.68 -20.25 -0.19
C ASN A 243 -10.85 -18.75 0.06
N TYR A 244 -11.37 -18.02 -0.92
CA TYR A 244 -11.67 -16.60 -0.78
C TYR A 244 -12.62 -16.32 0.39
N ILE A 245 -13.73 -17.07 0.53
CA ILE A 245 -14.68 -16.88 1.63
C ILE A 245 -14.02 -17.12 3.00
N LYS A 246 -13.17 -18.17 3.11
CA LYS A 246 -12.40 -18.46 4.33
C LYS A 246 -11.52 -17.28 4.71
N ASP A 247 -10.72 -16.78 3.78
CA ASP A 247 -9.73 -15.74 4.06
C ASP A 247 -10.36 -14.33 4.12
N LYS A 248 -11.48 -14.09 3.40
CA LYS A 248 -12.30 -12.88 3.57
C LYS A 248 -12.74 -12.71 5.02
N LYS A 249 -13.15 -13.80 5.67
CA LYS A 249 -13.55 -13.74 7.08
C LYS A 249 -12.40 -13.24 7.97
N ILE A 250 -11.17 -13.76 7.76
CA ILE A 250 -9.97 -13.33 8.51
C ILE A 250 -9.73 -11.83 8.30
N PHE A 251 -9.80 -11.37 7.05
CA PHE A 251 -9.62 -9.97 6.70
C PHE A 251 -10.67 -9.07 7.37
N VAL A 252 -11.94 -9.44 7.27
CA VAL A 252 -13.06 -8.70 7.88
C VAL A 252 -12.95 -8.64 9.41
N ASP A 253 -12.63 -9.77 10.06
CA ASP A 253 -12.49 -9.84 11.52
C ASP A 253 -11.34 -8.93 12.01
N LYS A 254 -10.23 -8.83 11.26
CA LYS A 254 -9.13 -7.93 11.57
C LYS A 254 -9.56 -6.45 11.49
N TRP A 255 -10.26 -6.06 10.43
CA TRP A 255 -10.77 -4.70 10.28
C TRP A 255 -11.82 -4.35 11.34
N LYS A 256 -12.71 -5.29 11.72
CA LYS A 256 -13.66 -5.12 12.83
C LYS A 256 -12.94 -4.90 14.17
N LYS A 257 -11.91 -5.71 14.44
CA LYS A 257 -11.08 -5.54 15.65
C LYS A 257 -10.41 -4.17 15.67
N TYR A 258 -9.81 -3.75 14.56
CA TYR A 258 -9.21 -2.42 14.43
C TYR A 258 -10.23 -1.30 14.66
N GLN A 259 -11.41 -1.40 14.04
CA GLN A 259 -12.51 -0.44 14.22
C GLN A 259 -12.91 -0.31 15.70
N GLN A 260 -13.06 -1.43 16.41
CA GLN A 260 -13.42 -1.41 17.83
C GLN A 260 -12.37 -0.73 18.71
N ILE A 261 -11.10 -0.83 18.34
CA ILE A 261 -10.00 -0.20 19.09
C ILE A 261 -9.95 1.29 18.84
N ARG A 262 -10.13 1.72 17.59
CA ARG A 262 -9.84 3.08 17.16
C ARG A 262 -11.04 4.02 17.14
N PHE A 263 -12.25 3.49 17.09
CA PHE A 263 -13.47 4.31 17.01
C PHE A 263 -14.31 4.18 18.26
N ASP A 264 -14.93 5.30 18.67
CA ASP A 264 -15.84 5.29 19.79
C ASP A 264 -17.11 4.49 19.47
N LYS A 265 -17.50 3.61 20.38
CA LYS A 265 -18.69 2.76 20.23
C LYS A 265 -20.00 3.56 20.09
N TYR A 266 -20.05 4.73 20.73
CA TYR A 266 -21.26 5.56 20.79
C TYR A 266 -21.23 6.75 19.81
N LYS A 267 -20.02 7.13 19.37
CA LYS A 267 -19.78 8.21 18.42
C LYS A 267 -18.99 7.68 17.23
N PHE A 268 -19.62 6.87 16.41
CA PHE A 268 -19.02 6.05 15.34
C PHE A 268 -17.88 6.69 14.51
N LYS A 269 -17.69 8.00 14.60
CA LYS A 269 -16.67 8.74 13.83
C LYS A 269 -15.61 9.39 14.71
N GLU A 270 -15.70 9.24 16.02
CA GLU A 270 -14.73 9.80 16.95
C GLU A 270 -13.54 8.87 17.09
N ILE A 271 -12.39 9.34 16.67
CA ILE A 271 -11.13 8.59 16.68
C ILE A 271 -10.50 8.67 18.06
N LYS A 272 -10.09 7.53 18.60
CA LYS A 272 -9.25 7.49 19.80
C LYS A 272 -7.80 7.69 19.38
N LEU A 273 -7.24 8.86 19.63
CA LEU A 273 -5.89 9.22 19.21
C LEU A 273 -4.82 8.41 19.94
N MET A 274 -3.78 8.01 19.20
CA MET A 274 -2.53 7.45 19.73
C MET A 274 -1.42 8.48 19.57
N MET A 275 -1.15 9.23 20.63
CA MET A 275 -0.30 10.43 20.53
C MET A 275 1.20 10.14 20.50
N MET A 276 1.66 8.99 21.03
CA MET A 276 3.09 8.69 21.16
C MET A 276 3.55 7.64 20.14
N PRO A 277 4.63 7.89 19.39
CA PRO A 277 5.13 6.98 18.36
C PRO A 277 5.47 5.57 18.86
N ASN A 278 6.06 5.44 20.04
CA ASN A 278 6.39 4.16 20.65
C ASN A 278 5.15 3.31 20.99
N TYR A 279 4.05 3.93 21.44
CA TYR A 279 2.79 3.22 21.65
C TYR A 279 2.20 2.76 20.32
N ARG A 280 2.36 3.50 19.26
CA ARG A 280 1.91 3.13 17.92
C ARG A 280 2.68 1.94 17.39
N SER A 281 4.01 1.92 17.49
CA SER A 281 4.83 0.77 17.12
C SER A 281 4.45 -0.48 17.90
N LYS A 282 4.24 -0.36 19.21
CA LYS A 282 3.76 -1.46 20.04
C LYS A 282 2.38 -1.94 19.59
N PHE A 283 1.47 -1.03 19.30
CA PHE A 283 0.13 -1.37 18.80
C PHE A 283 0.19 -2.13 17.48
N TYR A 284 1.00 -1.69 16.53
CA TYR A 284 1.18 -2.40 15.26
C TYR A 284 1.73 -3.80 15.48
N HIS A 285 2.72 -3.91 16.34
CA HIS A 285 3.30 -5.19 16.71
C HIS A 285 2.26 -6.11 17.37
N ASP A 286 1.59 -5.67 18.42
CA ASP A 286 0.63 -6.46 19.19
C ASP A 286 -0.59 -6.88 18.34
N MET A 287 -1.00 -6.05 17.39
CA MET A 287 -2.14 -6.32 16.53
C MET A 287 -1.81 -7.23 15.34
N PHE A 288 -0.58 -7.19 14.79
CA PHE A 288 -0.27 -7.76 13.49
C PHE A 288 0.84 -8.83 13.50
N HIS A 289 1.65 -8.90 14.56
CA HIS A 289 2.82 -9.77 14.64
C HIS A 289 2.53 -11.27 14.44
N PHE A 290 1.44 -11.78 14.98
CA PHE A 290 1.18 -13.23 15.04
C PHE A 290 0.26 -13.77 13.94
N ASN A 291 -0.11 -12.97 12.96
CA ASN A 291 -1.00 -13.42 11.90
C ASN A 291 -0.21 -14.00 10.72
N ASN A 292 -0.50 -15.25 10.37
CA ASN A 292 0.01 -15.93 9.17
C ASN A 292 1.54 -16.15 9.12
N ASN A 293 2.19 -16.47 10.23
CA ASN A 293 3.64 -16.67 10.34
C ASN A 293 4.49 -15.45 9.94
N ARG A 294 3.92 -14.24 9.94
CA ARG A 294 4.67 -13.03 9.68
C ARG A 294 5.24 -12.47 10.96
N ILE A 295 6.54 -12.22 10.94
CA ILE A 295 7.28 -11.72 12.11
C ILE A 295 7.13 -10.19 12.22
N TYR A 296 6.92 -9.48 11.11
CA TYR A 296 6.90 -8.03 11.06
C TYR A 296 5.54 -7.47 10.65
N PRO A 297 5.05 -6.39 11.28
CA PRO A 297 3.85 -5.69 10.86
C PRO A 297 4.04 -4.99 9.52
N GLY A 298 2.98 -4.89 8.73
CA GLY A 298 2.98 -4.17 7.46
C GLY A 298 3.28 -5.01 6.22
N ALA A 299 3.72 -6.27 6.38
CA ALA A 299 4.09 -7.14 5.27
C ALA A 299 2.89 -7.90 4.65
N GLY A 300 1.68 -7.66 5.11
CA GLY A 300 0.46 -8.30 4.64
C GLY A 300 -0.54 -7.37 3.97
N GLY A 301 -1.34 -7.95 3.07
CA GLY A 301 -2.46 -7.23 2.48
C GLY A 301 -3.52 -6.79 3.50
N ASP A 302 -3.54 -7.44 4.66
CA ASP A 302 -4.50 -7.18 5.74
C ASP A 302 -4.01 -6.17 6.78
N ASP A 303 -2.72 -5.91 6.87
CA ASP A 303 -2.14 -5.02 7.89
C ASP A 303 -1.45 -3.78 7.31
N SER A 304 -0.81 -3.86 6.15
CA SER A 304 -0.14 -2.72 5.53
C SER A 304 -1.07 -1.53 5.32
N VAL A 305 -2.29 -1.79 4.84
CA VAL A 305 -3.29 -0.74 4.59
C VAL A 305 -3.88 -0.20 5.89
N ILE A 306 -4.06 -1.05 6.90
CA ILE A 306 -4.51 -0.59 8.23
C ILE A 306 -3.47 0.36 8.84
N ILE A 307 -2.18 -0.01 8.80
CA ILE A 307 -1.10 0.83 9.34
C ILE A 307 -1.04 2.19 8.64
N ALA A 308 -1.08 2.18 7.30
CA ALA A 308 -1.09 3.42 6.51
C ALA A 308 -2.31 4.31 6.82
N TYR A 309 -3.48 3.70 6.94
CA TYR A 309 -4.73 4.40 7.27
C TYR A 309 -4.72 4.94 8.71
N ASP A 310 -4.26 4.13 9.66
CA ASP A 310 -4.14 4.52 11.07
C ASP A 310 -3.21 5.73 11.26
N ALA A 311 -2.08 5.72 10.54
CA ALA A 311 -1.16 6.84 10.53
C ALA A 311 -1.80 8.12 9.98
N LEU A 312 -2.56 8.00 8.87
CA LEU A 312 -3.26 9.14 8.26
C LEU A 312 -4.33 9.73 9.17
N LEU A 313 -5.10 8.89 9.88
CA LEU A 313 -6.14 9.36 10.80
C LEU A 313 -5.60 10.31 11.86
N ASP A 314 -4.44 10.00 12.43
CA ASP A 314 -3.86 10.79 13.52
C ASP A 314 -2.95 11.92 13.03
N SER A 315 -2.31 11.77 11.87
CA SER A 315 -1.48 12.82 11.29
C SER A 315 -2.30 13.92 10.63
N LYS A 316 -3.48 13.59 10.11
CA LYS A 316 -4.29 14.52 9.31
C LYS A 316 -3.43 15.11 8.17
N ASP A 317 -3.35 16.42 8.05
CA ASP A 317 -2.56 17.16 7.06
C ASP A 317 -1.13 17.48 7.51
N ASP A 318 -0.67 16.89 8.61
CA ASP A 318 0.71 17.02 9.12
C ASP A 318 1.59 15.90 8.53
N TRP A 319 2.39 16.26 7.51
CA TRP A 319 3.29 15.33 6.83
C TRP A 319 4.37 14.75 7.75
N GLU A 320 4.92 15.55 8.68
CA GLU A 320 5.98 15.10 9.57
C GLU A 320 5.47 14.01 10.52
N LYS A 321 4.25 14.17 11.04
CA LYS A 321 3.60 13.12 11.83
C LYS A 321 3.34 11.87 10.99
N LEU A 322 2.88 12.03 9.74
CA LEU A 322 2.67 10.88 8.86
C LEU A 322 3.97 10.09 8.66
N VAL A 323 5.08 10.77 8.41
CA VAL A 323 6.41 10.15 8.29
C VAL A 323 6.74 9.32 9.54
N VAL A 324 6.63 9.94 10.72
CA VAL A 324 6.92 9.26 12.00
C VAL A 324 6.02 8.05 12.22
N TYR A 325 4.73 8.15 11.85
CA TYR A 325 3.74 7.13 12.16
C TYR A 325 3.71 5.97 11.16
N SER A 326 4.03 6.21 9.90
CA SER A 326 3.91 5.18 8.85
C SER A 326 5.23 4.74 8.21
N MET A 327 6.31 5.50 8.39
CA MET A 327 7.59 5.27 7.70
C MET A 327 8.75 4.95 8.65
N LEU A 328 8.61 5.25 9.94
CA LEU A 328 9.67 5.10 10.94
C LEU A 328 9.25 4.11 12.06
N HIS A 329 8.82 2.92 11.65
CA HIS A 329 8.47 1.83 12.57
C HIS A 329 9.23 0.55 12.19
N VAL A 330 9.29 -0.39 13.11
CA VAL A 330 9.87 -1.71 12.89
C VAL A 330 8.88 -2.55 12.09
N GLY A 331 9.18 -2.88 10.86
CA GLY A 331 8.34 -3.67 9.98
C GLY A 331 8.56 -3.31 8.52
N ASP A 332 7.54 -3.54 7.71
CA ASP A 332 7.47 -3.19 6.28
C ASP A 332 7.16 -1.69 6.14
N SER A 333 8.14 -0.87 6.56
CA SER A 333 7.96 0.59 6.70
C SER A 333 7.97 1.32 5.35
N ASP A 334 8.58 0.75 4.33
CA ASP A 334 8.60 1.28 2.97
C ASP A 334 7.25 1.09 2.28
N THR A 335 6.64 -0.11 2.37
CA THR A 335 5.30 -0.35 1.83
C THR A 335 4.24 0.46 2.57
N THR A 336 4.25 0.48 3.91
CA THR A 336 3.29 1.29 4.66
C THR A 336 3.48 2.78 4.40
N GLY A 337 4.71 3.22 4.21
CA GLY A 337 5.07 4.58 3.80
C GLY A 337 4.58 4.91 2.39
N THR A 338 4.72 3.98 1.44
CA THR A 338 4.21 4.11 0.08
C THR A 338 2.70 4.33 0.07
N ILE A 339 1.95 3.49 0.79
CA ILE A 339 0.49 3.56 0.84
C ILE A 339 0.03 4.84 1.57
N ALA A 340 0.63 5.15 2.72
CA ALA A 340 0.30 6.35 3.50
C ALA A 340 0.61 7.64 2.74
N GLY A 341 1.76 7.70 2.07
CA GLY A 341 2.14 8.81 1.21
C GLY A 341 1.14 9.04 0.06
N ALA A 342 0.67 7.96 -0.57
CA ALA A 342 -0.36 8.03 -1.59
C ALA A 342 -1.69 8.56 -1.04
N PHE A 343 -2.14 8.05 0.12
CA PHE A 343 -3.37 8.51 0.78
C PHE A 343 -3.30 9.99 1.13
N TYR A 344 -2.18 10.42 1.72
CA TYR A 344 -1.94 11.82 2.05
C TYR A 344 -1.97 12.71 0.80
N GLY A 345 -1.24 12.32 -0.24
CA GLY A 345 -1.20 13.06 -1.50
C GLY A 345 -2.56 13.18 -2.18
N ALA A 346 -3.35 12.11 -2.17
CA ALA A 346 -4.71 12.10 -2.72
C ALA A 346 -5.68 12.95 -1.88
N MET A 347 -5.50 12.98 -0.56
CA MET A 347 -6.39 13.73 0.35
C MET A 347 -6.01 15.20 0.48
N TYR A 348 -4.74 15.51 0.78
CA TYR A 348 -4.28 16.84 1.15
C TYR A 348 -3.41 17.52 0.09
N GLY A 349 -2.99 16.80 -0.95
CA GLY A 349 -2.01 17.32 -1.91
C GLY A 349 -0.60 17.36 -1.33
N ASN A 350 0.22 18.32 -1.77
CA ASN A 350 1.61 18.47 -1.32
C ASN A 350 1.93 19.88 -0.78
N THR A 351 0.93 20.63 -0.36
CA THR A 351 1.10 22.04 0.07
C THR A 351 1.88 22.18 1.37
N ASN A 352 1.72 21.21 2.28
CA ASN A 352 2.36 21.20 3.60
C ASN A 352 3.71 20.47 3.62
N ILE A 353 4.25 20.11 2.44
CA ILE A 353 5.52 19.40 2.34
C ILE A 353 6.63 20.34 1.93
N SER A 354 7.81 20.17 2.50
CA SER A 354 8.98 20.95 2.14
C SER A 354 9.24 20.90 0.63
N LYS A 355 9.26 22.09 0.01
CA LYS A 355 9.61 22.20 -1.41
C LYS A 355 11.03 21.72 -1.71
N ILE A 356 11.92 21.77 -0.72
CA ILE A 356 13.28 21.27 -0.86
C ILE A 356 13.26 19.75 -1.03
N MET A 357 12.46 19.06 -0.22
CA MET A 357 12.32 17.62 -0.26
C MET A 357 11.81 17.13 -1.64
N THR A 358 10.70 17.70 -2.10
CA THR A 358 10.14 17.34 -3.40
C THR A 358 11.02 17.75 -4.58
N LYS A 359 11.81 18.83 -4.49
CA LYS A 359 12.76 19.25 -5.53
C LYS A 359 14.00 18.37 -5.59
N LYS A 360 14.50 17.91 -4.45
CA LYS A 360 15.67 17.02 -4.38
C LYS A 360 15.34 15.59 -4.86
N PHE A 361 14.09 15.19 -4.82
CA PHE A 361 13.68 13.86 -5.28
C PHE A 361 13.69 13.81 -6.82
N ASN A 362 14.64 13.07 -7.37
CA ASN A 362 14.93 13.05 -8.82
C ASN A 362 13.76 12.56 -9.69
N MET A 363 12.83 11.76 -9.15
CA MET A 363 11.66 11.25 -9.87
C MET A 363 10.46 12.20 -9.87
N THR A 364 10.49 13.32 -9.16
CA THR A 364 9.34 14.22 -9.00
C THR A 364 8.73 14.64 -10.33
N LYS A 365 9.55 14.95 -11.35
CA LYS A 365 9.08 15.37 -12.67
C LYS A 365 8.33 14.26 -13.39
N GLU A 366 8.86 13.04 -13.38
CA GLU A 366 8.23 11.87 -14.02
C GLU A 366 6.91 11.54 -13.32
N LEU A 367 6.92 11.41 -11.99
CA LEU A 367 5.75 11.09 -11.18
C LEU A 367 4.64 12.15 -11.29
N SER A 368 5.02 13.44 -11.34
CA SER A 368 4.08 14.54 -11.60
C SER A 368 3.41 14.42 -12.98
N ASN A 369 4.17 14.03 -14.01
CA ASN A 369 3.61 13.81 -15.35
C ASN A 369 2.68 12.60 -15.39
N ILE A 370 3.05 11.49 -14.77
CA ILE A 370 2.20 10.29 -14.63
C ILE A 370 0.89 10.65 -13.92
N GLY A 371 0.95 11.35 -12.78
CA GLY A 371 -0.25 11.80 -12.07
C GLY A 371 -1.17 12.68 -12.95
N LEU A 372 -0.58 13.58 -13.77
CA LEU A 372 -1.36 14.38 -14.71
C LEU A 372 -2.02 13.52 -15.81
N GLN A 373 -1.34 12.50 -16.29
CA GLN A 373 -1.91 11.58 -17.30
C GLN A 373 -3.02 10.73 -16.70
N LEU A 374 -2.87 10.21 -15.47
CA LEU A 374 -3.94 9.50 -14.76
C LEU A 374 -5.18 10.39 -14.56
N TYR A 375 -4.99 11.67 -14.23
CA TYR A 375 -6.09 12.65 -14.18
C TYR A 375 -6.84 12.74 -15.51
N LYS A 376 -6.11 12.84 -16.65
CA LYS A 376 -6.74 12.87 -17.98
C LYS A 376 -7.46 11.56 -18.31
N THR A 377 -6.88 10.42 -17.91
CA THR A 377 -7.50 9.10 -18.07
C THR A 377 -8.79 9.00 -17.27
N SER A 378 -8.82 9.46 -16.02
CA SER A 378 -10.02 9.43 -15.19
C SER A 378 -11.18 10.23 -15.78
N ILE A 379 -10.92 11.41 -16.34
CA ILE A 379 -11.95 12.20 -17.04
C ILE A 379 -12.49 11.45 -18.25
N LYS A 380 -11.60 10.92 -19.10
CA LYS A 380 -12.00 10.13 -20.29
C LYS A 380 -12.84 8.90 -19.94
N LEU A 381 -12.61 8.29 -18.77
CA LEU A 381 -13.37 7.12 -18.29
C LEU A 381 -14.70 7.51 -17.62
N ALA A 382 -14.82 8.75 -17.11
CA ALA A 382 -16.06 9.24 -16.53
C ALA A 382 -17.10 9.65 -17.59
N ASP A 383 -16.66 10.02 -18.80
CA ASP A 383 -17.51 10.42 -19.92
C ASP A 383 -18.09 9.21 -20.70
N LYS A 384 -17.75 7.99 -20.30
CA LYS A 384 -18.24 6.72 -20.87
C LYS A 384 -19.25 6.03 -19.96
#